data_7522255d382b3eae3dc5520f51d66a20
#
_entry.id   7522255d382b3eae3dc5520f51d66a20
#
_cell.length_a   1.000
_cell.length_b   1.000
_cell.length_c   1.000
_cell.angle_alpha   90.00
_cell.angle_beta   90.00
_cell.angle_gamma   90.00
#
_symmetry.space_group_name_H-M   'P 1'
#
loop_
_entity.id
_entity.type
_entity.pdbx_description
1 polymer ?
#
loop_
_entity_poly.entity_id
_entity_poly.type
_entity_poly.pdbx_seq_one_letter_code
_entity_poly.pdbx_strand_id
1 'polypeptide(L)'
;MNYFITTILFFISIQINAQKEMRQTKESKKEKMIVYGIDSCHSCIDTKAFLKQKNIKFIYYDIDVNKKKEQEMLVKLQRANISIYTLNLPVIDNKGDIFLNKGNFREFLKTLDKKTKKDEQ
;
A
#
# COMPACT_ATOMS: atom_id res chain seq x y z
N MET A 1 3.03 51.30 14.56
CA MET A 1 2.66 50.12 15.36
C MET A 1 1.67 49.21 14.67
N ASN A 2 0.84 49.71 13.77
CA ASN A 2 -0.14 48.87 13.05
C ASN A 2 0.40 47.99 11.89
N TYR A 3 1.58 48.29 11.39
CA TYR A 3 2.22 47.54 10.28
C TYR A 3 2.88 46.22 10.72
N PHE A 4 3.26 46.12 11.99
CA PHE A 4 3.83 44.88 12.54
C PHE A 4 2.79 43.76 12.73
N ILE A 5 1.58 44.11 13.03
CA ILE A 5 0.47 43.14 13.27
C ILE A 5 -0.01 42.57 11.94
N THR A 6 -0.09 43.36 10.88
CA THR A 6 -0.52 42.90 9.54
C THR A 6 0.48 41.97 8.87
N THR A 7 1.80 42.17 9.08
CA THR A 7 2.81 41.27 8.55
C THR A 7 2.83 39.91 9.24
N ILE A 8 2.55 39.84 10.54
CA ILE A 8 2.50 38.58 11.30
C ILE A 8 1.30 37.73 10.88
N LEU A 9 0.15 38.34 10.62
CA LEU A 9 -1.04 37.64 10.15
C LEU A 9 -0.89 37.08 8.74
N PHE A 10 -0.09 37.70 7.88
CA PHE A 10 0.17 37.20 6.52
C PHE A 10 1.08 35.96 6.50
N PHE A 11 2.03 35.87 7.45
CA PHE A 11 2.91 34.71 7.56
C PHE A 11 2.22 33.47 8.13
N ILE A 12 1.19 33.62 8.93
CA ILE A 12 0.46 32.49 9.53
C ILE A 12 -0.42 31.78 8.49
N SER A 13 -0.95 32.49 7.49
CA SER A 13 -1.82 31.92 6.47
C SER A 13 -1.12 31.01 5.46
N ILE A 14 0.20 31.17 5.27
CA ILE A 14 0.97 30.35 4.31
C ILE A 14 1.32 28.96 4.89
N GLN A 15 1.42 28.83 6.22
CA GLN A 15 1.82 27.56 6.84
C GLN A 15 0.72 26.50 6.87
N ILE A 16 -0.54 26.90 6.82
CA ILE A 16 -1.69 25.97 6.90
C ILE A 16 -1.83 25.13 5.62
N ASN A 17 -1.44 25.65 4.46
CA ASN A 17 -1.55 24.94 3.19
C ASN A 17 -0.51 23.83 3.01
N ALA A 18 0.71 24.00 3.54
CA ALA A 18 1.77 23.01 3.44
C ALA A 18 1.47 21.72 4.26
N GLN A 19 0.78 21.86 5.39
CA GLN A 19 0.41 20.71 6.22
C GLN A 19 -0.75 19.89 5.63
N LYS A 20 -1.62 20.51 4.85
CA LYS A 20 -2.76 19.84 4.20
C LYS A 20 -2.32 18.95 3.05
N GLU A 21 -1.34 19.37 2.25
CA GLU A 21 -0.79 18.55 1.15
C GLU A 21 -0.02 17.33 1.67
N MET A 22 0.75 17.45 2.74
CA MET A 22 1.47 16.32 3.34
C MET A 22 0.53 15.31 4.00
N ARG A 23 -0.61 15.71 4.52
CA ARG A 23 -1.64 14.80 5.04
C ARG A 23 -2.36 14.03 3.93
N GLN A 24 -2.71 14.68 2.83
CA GLN A 24 -3.43 14.04 1.72
C GLN A 24 -2.58 12.96 1.02
N THR A 25 -1.28 13.18 0.88
CA THR A 25 -0.38 12.18 0.27
C THR A 25 -0.18 10.95 1.15
N LYS A 26 -0.22 11.13 2.47
CA LYS A 26 -0.05 10.05 3.45
C LYS A 26 -1.33 9.23 3.62
N GLU A 27 -2.49 9.88 3.59
CA GLU A 27 -3.81 9.26 3.69
C GLU A 27 -4.19 8.49 2.42
N SER A 28 -3.96 9.06 1.25
CA SER A 28 -4.19 8.42 -0.05
C SER A 28 -3.37 7.12 -0.26
N LYS A 29 -2.20 7.02 0.36
CA LYS A 29 -1.35 5.83 0.30
C LYS A 29 -1.80 4.69 1.22
N LYS A 30 -2.47 5.04 2.34
CA LYS A 30 -3.01 4.08 3.30
C LYS A 30 -4.33 3.44 2.84
N GLU A 31 -5.03 4.10 1.93
CA GLU A 31 -6.33 3.65 1.43
C GLU A 31 -6.26 2.67 0.25
N LYS A 32 -5.08 2.51 -0.35
CA LYS A 32 -4.90 1.63 -1.52
C LYS A 32 -4.26 0.31 -1.10
N MET A 33 -4.73 -0.75 -1.73
CA MET A 33 -4.05 -2.04 -1.66
C MET A 33 -2.64 -1.93 -2.25
N ILE A 34 -1.66 -2.53 -1.60
CA ILE A 34 -0.28 -2.63 -2.09
C ILE A 34 0.02 -4.09 -2.39
N VAL A 35 0.60 -4.33 -3.56
CA VAL A 35 1.07 -5.63 -4.01
C VAL A 35 2.59 -5.58 -4.14
N TYR A 36 3.28 -6.39 -3.35
CA TYR A 36 4.72 -6.58 -3.47
C TYR A 36 4.98 -7.86 -4.25
N GLY A 37 5.68 -7.76 -5.35
CA GLY A 37 5.95 -8.91 -6.21
C GLY A 37 7.22 -8.73 -7.00
N ILE A 38 7.45 -9.63 -7.96
CA ILE A 38 8.56 -9.60 -8.91
C ILE A 38 7.95 -9.78 -10.30
N ASP A 39 8.44 -9.02 -11.29
CA ASP A 39 7.87 -9.06 -12.65
C ASP A 39 8.07 -10.40 -13.37
N SER A 40 9.03 -11.21 -12.95
CA SER A 40 9.25 -12.58 -13.46
C SER A 40 8.42 -13.67 -12.76
N CYS A 41 7.65 -13.32 -11.73
CA CYS A 41 6.86 -14.25 -10.93
C CYS A 41 5.46 -14.45 -11.56
N HIS A 42 5.12 -15.67 -11.97
CA HIS A 42 3.80 -15.98 -12.55
C HIS A 42 2.64 -15.61 -11.63
N SER A 43 2.70 -15.99 -10.37
CA SER A 43 1.65 -15.66 -9.39
C SER A 43 1.48 -14.14 -9.20
N CYS A 44 2.55 -13.37 -9.34
CA CYS A 44 2.49 -11.91 -9.28
C CYS A 44 1.80 -11.32 -10.51
N ILE A 45 2.12 -11.83 -11.70
CA ILE A 45 1.50 -11.44 -12.97
C ILE A 45 0.01 -11.74 -12.94
N ASP A 46 -0.36 -12.97 -12.55
CA ASP A 46 -1.75 -13.42 -12.46
C ASP A 46 -2.55 -12.63 -11.42
N THR A 47 -1.93 -12.30 -10.30
CA THR A 47 -2.55 -11.46 -9.27
C THR A 47 -2.84 -10.05 -9.79
N LYS A 48 -1.89 -9.42 -10.49
CA LYS A 48 -2.10 -8.11 -11.14
C LYS A 48 -3.25 -8.17 -12.15
N ALA A 49 -3.29 -9.20 -12.99
CA ALA A 49 -4.35 -9.41 -13.98
C ALA A 49 -5.73 -9.60 -13.30
N PHE A 50 -5.79 -10.39 -12.24
CA PHE A 50 -7.00 -10.61 -11.45
C PHE A 50 -7.53 -9.31 -10.84
N LEU A 51 -6.68 -8.52 -10.20
CA LEU A 51 -7.07 -7.25 -9.60
C LEU A 51 -7.57 -6.24 -10.65
N LYS A 52 -6.92 -6.18 -11.81
CA LYS A 52 -7.37 -5.34 -12.94
C LYS A 52 -8.73 -5.80 -13.49
N GLN A 53 -8.94 -7.09 -13.66
CA GLN A 53 -10.21 -7.67 -14.13
C GLN A 53 -11.36 -7.35 -13.16
N LYS A 54 -11.09 -7.31 -11.87
CA LYS A 54 -12.06 -6.96 -10.82
C LYS A 54 -12.22 -5.46 -10.60
N ASN A 55 -11.53 -4.62 -11.35
CA ASN A 55 -11.50 -3.15 -11.17
C ASN A 55 -11.04 -2.70 -9.77
N ILE A 56 -10.22 -3.52 -9.11
CA ILE A 56 -9.65 -3.20 -7.81
C ILE A 56 -8.42 -2.33 -8.00
N LYS A 57 -8.39 -1.16 -7.35
CA LYS A 57 -7.25 -0.24 -7.40
C LYS A 57 -6.15 -0.71 -6.46
N PHE A 58 -4.94 -0.81 -6.97
CA PHE A 58 -3.77 -1.22 -6.21
C PHE A 58 -2.51 -0.48 -6.67
N ILE A 59 -1.50 -0.50 -5.82
CA ILE A 59 -0.14 -0.05 -6.13
C ILE A 59 0.73 -1.31 -6.17
N TYR A 60 1.47 -1.49 -7.26
CA TYR A 60 2.41 -2.59 -7.40
C TYR A 60 3.86 -2.10 -7.22
N TYR A 61 4.61 -2.85 -6.44
CA TYR A 61 6.05 -2.65 -6.31
C TYR A 61 6.80 -3.93 -6.69
N ASP A 62 7.69 -3.79 -7.67
CA ASP A 62 8.68 -4.81 -7.97
C ASP A 62 9.81 -4.73 -6.94
N ILE A 63 9.85 -5.70 -6.04
CA ILE A 63 10.82 -5.72 -4.92
C ILE A 63 12.21 -6.19 -5.33
N ASP A 64 12.36 -6.73 -6.53
CA ASP A 64 13.67 -7.12 -7.06
C ASP A 64 14.50 -5.88 -7.42
N VAL A 65 13.86 -4.88 -7.98
CA VAL A 65 14.48 -3.60 -8.35
C VAL A 65 14.34 -2.51 -7.31
N ASN A 66 13.33 -2.56 -6.44
CA ASN A 66 13.07 -1.57 -5.40
C ASN A 66 13.37 -2.10 -4.00
N LYS A 67 14.63 -2.05 -3.60
CA LYS A 67 15.10 -2.58 -2.31
C LYS A 67 14.49 -1.86 -1.10
N LYS A 68 14.14 -0.59 -1.22
CA LYS A 68 13.43 0.14 -0.17
C LYS A 68 12.03 -0.45 0.08
N LYS A 69 11.34 -0.86 -0.98
CA LYS A 69 10.02 -1.50 -0.89
C LYS A 69 10.11 -2.95 -0.43
N GLU A 70 11.17 -3.65 -0.76
CA GLU A 70 11.48 -4.95 -0.18
C GLU A 70 11.61 -4.86 1.35
N GLN A 71 12.40 -3.91 1.85
CA GLN A 71 12.56 -3.67 3.28
C GLN A 71 11.23 -3.30 3.96
N GLU A 72 10.43 -2.44 3.34
CA GLU A 72 9.10 -2.09 3.83
C GLU A 72 8.20 -3.33 3.98
N MET A 73 8.18 -4.19 2.98
CA MET A 73 7.45 -5.46 2.98
C MET A 73 7.91 -6.38 4.12
N LEU A 74 9.22 -6.56 4.28
CA LEU A 74 9.78 -7.42 5.33
C LEU A 74 9.40 -6.93 6.74
N VAL A 75 9.44 -5.62 6.98
CA VAL A 75 8.99 -5.04 8.25
C VAL A 75 7.50 -5.29 8.50
N LYS A 76 6.66 -5.17 7.47
CA LYS A 76 5.22 -5.46 7.58
C LYS A 76 4.95 -6.93 7.89
N LEU A 77 5.65 -7.84 7.23
CA LEU A 77 5.57 -9.30 7.50
C LEU A 77 5.96 -9.62 8.94
N GLN A 78 7.06 -9.05 9.41
CA GLN A 78 7.52 -9.22 10.78
C GLN A 78 6.49 -8.72 11.81
N ARG A 79 5.91 -7.55 11.59
CA ARG A 79 4.85 -7.00 12.45
C ARG A 79 3.57 -7.84 12.45
N ALA A 80 3.28 -8.50 11.35
CA ALA A 80 2.13 -9.40 11.20
C ALA A 80 2.41 -10.83 11.70
N ASN A 81 3.60 -11.09 12.28
CA ASN A 81 4.08 -12.42 12.71
C ASN A 81 4.04 -13.46 11.57
N ILE A 82 4.32 -13.03 10.35
CA ILE A 82 4.40 -13.91 9.19
C ILE A 82 5.86 -14.26 8.93
N SER A 83 6.17 -15.56 8.89
CA SER A 83 7.52 -16.05 8.66
C SER A 83 8.01 -15.71 7.24
N ILE A 84 9.23 -15.20 7.15
CA ILE A 84 9.89 -14.93 5.87
C ILE A 84 10.56 -16.17 5.27
N TYR A 85 10.70 -17.26 6.05
CA TYR A 85 11.33 -18.51 5.57
C TYR A 85 10.49 -19.28 4.55
N THR A 86 9.18 -19.07 4.57
CA THR A 86 8.22 -19.66 3.62
C THR A 86 7.54 -18.59 2.77
N LEU A 87 8.29 -17.57 2.41
CA LEU A 87 7.77 -16.42 1.69
C LEU A 87 7.41 -16.79 0.25
N ASN A 88 6.13 -16.75 -0.07
CA ASN A 88 5.61 -16.85 -1.42
C ASN A 88 5.09 -15.50 -1.88
N LEU A 89 5.50 -15.08 -3.07
CA LEU A 89 5.02 -13.86 -3.71
C LEU A 89 3.73 -14.14 -4.51
N PRO A 90 2.86 -13.17 -4.63
CA PRO A 90 2.95 -11.80 -4.09
C PRO A 90 2.59 -11.72 -2.62
N VAL A 91 3.07 -10.67 -1.94
CA VAL A 91 2.60 -10.23 -0.63
C VAL A 91 1.61 -9.09 -0.81
N ILE A 92 0.46 -9.19 -0.18
CA ILE A 92 -0.59 -8.19 -0.24
C ILE A 92 -0.65 -7.43 1.08
N ASP A 93 -0.68 -6.13 0.99
CA ASP A 93 -1.07 -5.23 2.08
C ASP A 93 -2.41 -4.59 1.71
N ASN A 94 -3.49 -5.12 2.24
CA ASN A 94 -4.81 -4.53 2.08
C ASN A 94 -5.13 -3.63 3.26
N LYS A 95 -4.71 -2.35 3.18
CA LYS A 95 -4.96 -1.34 4.21
C LYS A 95 -4.48 -1.75 5.61
N GLY A 96 -3.36 -2.45 5.69
CA GLY A 96 -2.76 -2.97 6.94
C GLY A 96 -3.04 -4.45 7.22
N ASP A 97 -3.95 -5.08 6.49
CA ASP A 97 -4.14 -6.53 6.54
C ASP A 97 -3.14 -7.21 5.58
N ILE A 98 -2.11 -7.83 6.16
CA ILE A 98 -1.01 -8.44 5.42
C ILE A 98 -1.30 -9.93 5.22
N PHE A 99 -1.26 -10.38 3.97
CA PHE A 99 -1.40 -11.80 3.65
C PHE A 99 -0.67 -12.16 2.37
N LEU A 100 -0.47 -13.45 2.15
CA LEU A 100 0.27 -14.00 1.02
C LEU A 100 -0.29 -15.38 0.62
N ASN A 101 0.17 -15.89 -0.53
CA ASN A 101 -0.15 -17.24 -0.97
C ASN A 101 0.56 -18.28 -0.07
N LYS A 102 -0.22 -19.14 0.58
CA LYS A 102 0.30 -20.22 1.44
C LYS A 102 0.39 -21.57 0.72
N GLY A 103 0.58 -21.58 -0.60
CA GLY A 103 0.80 -22.77 -1.42
C GLY A 103 -0.33 -23.11 -2.39
N ASN A 104 -1.57 -22.68 -2.14
CA ASN A 104 -2.68 -22.84 -3.09
C ASN A 104 -3.09 -21.48 -3.66
N PHE A 105 -2.65 -21.22 -4.88
CA PHE A 105 -2.89 -19.94 -5.54
C PHE A 105 -4.39 -19.66 -5.80
N ARG A 106 -5.18 -20.68 -6.10
CA ARG A 106 -6.63 -20.50 -6.31
C ARG A 106 -7.34 -20.06 -5.03
N GLU A 107 -6.99 -20.65 -3.90
CA GLU A 107 -7.52 -20.25 -2.59
C GLU A 107 -7.04 -18.86 -2.18
N PHE A 108 -5.81 -18.52 -2.53
CA PHE A 108 -5.28 -17.15 -2.35
C PHE A 108 -6.11 -16.13 -3.13
N LEU A 109 -6.42 -16.36 -4.41
CA LEU A 109 -7.26 -15.46 -5.21
C LEU A 109 -8.70 -15.35 -4.67
N LYS A 110 -9.29 -16.44 -4.18
CA LYS A 110 -10.60 -16.41 -3.50
C LYS A 110 -10.56 -15.57 -2.23
N THR A 111 -9.50 -15.70 -1.44
CA THR A 111 -9.30 -14.89 -0.23
C THR A 111 -9.15 -13.42 -0.57
N LEU A 112 -8.39 -13.10 -1.61
CA LEU A 112 -8.20 -11.75 -2.12
C LEU A 112 -9.55 -11.13 -2.54
N ASP A 113 -10.35 -11.84 -3.34
CA ASP A 113 -11.69 -11.39 -3.77
C ASP A 113 -12.63 -11.15 -2.58
N LYS A 114 -12.60 -12.02 -1.58
CA LYS A 114 -13.43 -11.89 -0.38
C LYS A 114 -13.06 -10.70 0.50
N LYS A 115 -11.75 -10.44 0.65
CA LYS A 115 -11.24 -9.33 1.43
C LYS A 115 -11.52 -7.98 0.76
N THR A 116 -11.43 -7.90 -0.56
CA THR A 116 -11.71 -6.68 -1.30
C THR A 116 -13.18 -6.30 -1.28
N LYS A 117 -14.11 -7.27 -1.38
CA LYS A 117 -15.55 -7.04 -1.30
C LYS A 117 -16.01 -6.55 0.08
N LYS A 118 -15.32 -6.94 1.15
CA LYS A 118 -15.64 -6.49 2.50
C LYS A 118 -15.35 -5.00 2.72
N ASP A 119 -14.40 -4.46 1.99
CA ASP A 119 -14.00 -3.06 2.09
C ASP A 119 -14.90 -2.10 1.30
N GLU A 120 -15.78 -2.61 0.44
CA GLU A 120 -16.75 -1.84 -0.36
C GLU A 120 -18.11 -1.68 0.35
N GLN A 121 -18.32 -2.35 1.46
CA GLN A 121 -19.55 -2.25 2.29
C GLN A 121 -19.36 -1.31 3.47
#